data_5c4cf83d28073c20f06cd951bdfc8c58
#
_entry.id   5c4cf83d28073c20f06cd951bdfc8c58
#
_cell.length_a   1.000
_cell.length_b   1.000
_cell.length_c   1.000
_cell.angle_alpha   90.00
_cell.angle_beta   90.00
_cell.angle_gamma   90.00
#
_symmetry.space_group_name_H-M   'P 1'
#
loop_
_entity.id
_entity.type
_entity.pdbx_description
1 polymer ?
#
loop_
_entity_poly.entity_id
_entity_poly.type
_entity_poly.pdbx_seq_one_letter_code
_entity_poly.pdbx_strand_id
1 'polypeptide(L)'
;MAAYNYKIICNRWFQKSYGNTYHSAYVYNSDGKLLGSVVRAYGYGNDCLQTASDILRKHLKSKSKKNYWQFLKLKKCIYEIHDVNRKRDL
;
A
#
# COMPACT_ATOMS: atom_id res chain seq x y z
N MET A 1 -1.29 -22.47 -7.19
CA MET A 1 -0.10 -22.00 -6.46
C MET A 1 0.03 -20.49 -6.65
N ALA A 2 0.17 -19.73 -5.59
CA ALA A 2 0.29 -18.29 -5.72
C ALA A 2 1.68 -17.91 -6.22
N ALA A 3 1.73 -16.98 -7.18
CA ALA A 3 2.99 -16.46 -7.73
C ALA A 3 3.60 -15.37 -6.82
N TYR A 4 2.93 -15.02 -5.74
CA TYR A 4 3.34 -13.95 -4.82
C TYR A 4 3.01 -14.35 -3.38
N ASN A 5 3.69 -13.72 -2.42
CA ASN A 5 3.42 -13.94 -1.01
C ASN A 5 2.43 -12.92 -0.45
N TYR A 6 2.42 -11.69 -1.00
CA TYR A 6 1.56 -10.61 -0.53
C TYR A 6 1.04 -9.81 -1.71
N LYS A 7 -0.18 -9.30 -1.57
CA LYS A 7 -0.79 -8.42 -2.56
C LYS A 7 -1.13 -7.09 -1.90
N ILE A 8 -0.74 -6.00 -2.56
CA ILE A 8 -1.00 -4.65 -2.09
C ILE A 8 -1.98 -3.99 -3.05
N ILE A 9 -3.04 -3.40 -2.49
CA ILE A 9 -3.97 -2.59 -3.27
C ILE A 9 -3.93 -1.18 -2.71
N CYS A 10 -3.64 -0.22 -3.57
CA CYS A 10 -3.59 1.20 -3.23
C CYS A 10 -4.64 1.96 -4.03
N ASN A 11 -5.36 2.85 -3.36
CA ASN A 11 -6.25 3.81 -4.02
C ASN A 11 -5.73 5.21 -3.74
N ARG A 12 -5.70 6.08 -4.77
CA ARG A 12 -5.23 7.45 -4.64
C ARG A 12 -6.35 8.41 -5.07
N TRP A 13 -6.50 9.48 -4.31
CA TRP A 13 -7.48 10.52 -4.60
C TRP A 13 -6.80 11.89 -4.57
N PHE A 14 -6.91 12.64 -5.68
CA PHE A 14 -6.37 14.00 -5.77
C PHE A 14 -7.46 15.00 -5.40
N GLN A 15 -7.23 15.76 -4.34
CA GLN A 15 -8.12 16.81 -3.89
C GLN A 15 -7.83 18.09 -4.66
N LYS A 16 -8.63 18.37 -5.68
CA LYS A 16 -8.39 19.49 -6.58
C LYS A 16 -8.45 20.85 -5.88
N SER A 17 -9.29 20.97 -4.84
CA SER A 17 -9.46 22.23 -4.10
C SER A 17 -8.18 22.72 -3.44
N TYR A 18 -7.35 21.79 -2.96
CA TYR A 18 -6.14 22.10 -2.20
C TYR A 18 -4.87 21.58 -2.86
N GLY A 19 -4.99 20.86 -3.97
CA GLY A 19 -3.84 20.30 -4.65
C GLY A 19 -3.13 19.18 -3.90
N ASN A 20 -3.82 18.48 -3.01
CA ASN A 20 -3.25 17.42 -2.20
C ASN A 20 -3.70 16.04 -2.70
N THR A 21 -2.81 15.06 -2.58
CA THR A 21 -3.15 13.67 -2.91
C THR A 21 -3.19 12.85 -1.62
N TYR A 22 -4.25 12.09 -1.46
CA TYR A 22 -4.43 11.16 -0.36
C TYR A 22 -4.48 9.74 -0.90
N HIS A 23 -4.08 8.78 -0.07
CA HIS A 23 -4.11 7.39 -0.51
C HIS A 23 -4.58 6.48 0.61
N SER A 24 -5.05 5.30 0.22
CA SER A 24 -5.30 4.19 1.11
C SER A 24 -4.47 3.01 0.63
N ALA A 25 -3.97 2.21 1.56
CA ALA A 25 -3.19 1.02 1.25
C ALA A 25 -3.76 -0.17 2.00
N TYR A 26 -3.93 -1.28 1.29
CA TYR A 26 -4.45 -2.52 1.84
C TYR A 26 -3.47 -3.63 1.51
N VAL A 27 -3.08 -4.41 2.52
CA VAL A 27 -2.10 -5.50 2.35
C VAL A 27 -2.78 -6.83 2.65
N TYR A 28 -2.72 -7.74 1.67
CA TYR A 28 -3.31 -9.07 1.76
C TYR A 28 -2.22 -10.14 1.66
N ASN A 29 -2.45 -11.29 2.27
CA ASN A 29 -1.57 -12.45 2.07
C ASN A 29 -1.97 -13.18 0.78
N SER A 30 -1.25 -14.26 0.45
CA SER A 30 -1.51 -15.02 -0.76
C SER A 30 -2.87 -15.72 -0.78
N ASP A 31 -3.47 -15.90 0.39
CA ASP A 31 -4.80 -16.51 0.53
C ASP A 31 -5.92 -15.48 0.41
N GLY A 32 -5.58 -14.19 0.24
CA GLY A 32 -6.55 -13.13 0.13
C GLY A 32 -7.01 -12.54 1.46
N LYS A 33 -6.36 -12.91 2.56
CA LYS A 33 -6.70 -12.39 3.87
C LYS A 33 -6.07 -11.01 4.07
N LEU A 34 -6.86 -10.04 4.52
CA LEU A 34 -6.37 -8.70 4.83
C LEU A 34 -5.50 -8.73 6.08
N LEU A 35 -4.25 -8.29 5.93
CA LEU A 35 -3.28 -8.24 7.03
C LEU A 35 -3.26 -6.89 7.72
N GLY A 36 -3.57 -5.83 7.01
CA GLY A 36 -3.62 -4.50 7.56
C GLY A 36 -3.97 -3.48 6.50
N SER A 37 -4.33 -2.28 6.94
CA SER A 37 -4.69 -1.20 6.04
C SER A 37 -4.46 0.15 6.71
N VAL A 38 -4.25 1.16 5.85
CA VAL A 38 -4.25 2.57 6.24
C VAL A 38 -5.16 3.28 5.26
N VAL A 39 -6.13 4.05 5.77
CA VAL A 39 -7.09 4.75 4.95
C VAL A 39 -6.90 6.25 5.10
N ARG A 40 -6.88 6.95 3.95
CA ARG A 40 -6.81 8.42 3.89
C ARG A 40 -5.51 9.00 4.43
N ALA A 41 -4.39 8.34 4.12
CA ALA A 41 -3.07 8.89 4.43
C ALA A 41 -2.70 9.97 3.40
N TYR A 42 -1.97 10.98 3.83
CA TYR A 42 -1.46 12.02 2.94
C TYR A 42 -0.21 11.53 2.23
N GLY A 43 -0.15 11.71 0.93
CA GLY A 43 1.02 11.37 0.15
C GLY A 43 0.66 11.12 -1.32
N TYR A 44 1.55 11.49 -2.22
CA TYR A 44 1.33 11.35 -3.66
C TYR A 44 2.31 10.35 -4.29
N GLY A 45 2.10 10.06 -5.56
CA GLY A 45 2.97 9.15 -6.30
C GLY A 45 2.95 7.75 -5.72
N ASN A 46 4.12 7.23 -5.37
CA ASN A 46 4.27 5.89 -4.82
C ASN A 46 4.30 5.86 -3.29
N ASP A 47 3.92 6.94 -2.62
CA ASP A 47 3.87 6.98 -1.16
C ASP A 47 2.96 5.91 -0.59
N CYS A 48 1.93 5.50 -1.33
CA CYS A 48 1.05 4.40 -0.92
C CYS A 48 1.82 3.08 -0.77
N LEU A 49 2.84 2.86 -1.58
CA LEU A 49 3.68 1.66 -1.46
C LEU A 49 4.56 1.73 -0.21
N GLN A 50 5.04 2.92 0.14
CA GLN A 50 5.76 3.13 1.40
C GLN A 50 4.85 2.81 2.58
N THR A 51 3.62 3.32 2.55
CA THR A 51 2.61 3.03 3.57
C THR A 51 2.36 1.53 3.68
N ALA A 52 2.19 0.84 2.53
CA ALA A 52 1.97 -0.60 2.51
C ALA A 52 3.17 -1.36 3.08
N SER A 53 4.38 -0.93 2.76
CA SER A 53 5.58 -1.58 3.30
C SER A 53 5.65 -1.45 4.81
N ASP A 54 5.24 -0.31 5.35
CA ASP A 54 5.20 -0.08 6.80
C ASP A 54 4.17 -1.00 7.47
N ILE A 55 3.01 -1.20 6.84
CA ILE A 55 2.00 -2.13 7.33
C ILE A 55 2.59 -3.54 7.40
N LEU A 56 3.25 -3.96 6.33
CA LEU A 56 3.81 -5.31 6.25
C LEU A 56 4.94 -5.51 7.26
N ARG A 57 5.81 -4.51 7.42
CA ARG A 57 6.89 -4.58 8.41
C ARG A 57 6.33 -4.76 9.81
N LYS A 58 5.29 -4.01 10.14
CA LYS A 58 4.64 -4.11 11.45
C LYS A 58 4.02 -5.48 11.65
N HIS A 59 3.35 -6.00 10.61
CA HIS A 59 2.74 -7.34 10.67
C HIS A 59 3.79 -8.43 10.88
N LEU A 60 4.91 -8.34 10.17
CA LEU A 60 6.00 -9.32 10.25
C LEU A 60 6.96 -9.05 11.40
N LYS A 61 6.78 -7.94 12.11
CA LYS A 61 7.69 -7.48 13.16
C LYS A 61 9.13 -7.38 12.64
N SER A 62 9.27 -6.92 11.40
CA SER A 62 10.55 -6.80 10.72
C SER A 62 11.29 -5.55 11.16
N LYS A 63 12.59 -5.68 11.40
CA LYS A 63 13.47 -4.56 11.72
C LYS A 63 14.30 -4.15 10.50
N SER A 64 13.90 -4.57 9.30
CA SER A 64 14.62 -4.26 8.07
C SER A 64 14.68 -2.74 7.84
N LYS A 65 15.86 -2.25 7.45
CA LYS A 65 16.07 -0.84 7.09
C LYS A 65 16.10 -0.62 5.57
N LYS A 66 15.72 -1.62 4.82
CA LYS A 66 15.68 -1.52 3.35
C LYS A 66 14.62 -0.52 2.91
N ASN A 67 14.84 0.10 1.74
CA ASN A 67 13.84 0.96 1.12
C ASN A 67 12.56 0.16 0.87
N TYR A 68 11.41 0.87 0.77
CA TYR A 68 10.13 0.19 0.61
C TYR A 68 10.13 -0.74 -0.61
N TRP A 69 10.66 -0.31 -1.75
CA TRP A 69 10.63 -1.10 -2.97
C TRP A 69 11.53 -2.34 -2.88
N GLN A 70 12.67 -2.23 -2.20
CA GLN A 70 13.56 -3.38 -1.97
C GLN A 70 12.90 -4.39 -1.03
N PHE A 71 12.25 -3.89 0.03
CA PHE A 71 11.56 -4.72 1.00
C PHE A 71 10.40 -5.47 0.34
N LEU A 72 9.58 -4.78 -0.44
CA LEU A 72 8.44 -5.39 -1.12
C LEU A 72 8.90 -6.44 -2.14
N LYS A 73 9.97 -6.16 -2.86
CA LYS A 73 10.53 -7.12 -3.82
C LYS A 73 11.05 -8.37 -3.11
N LEU A 74 11.75 -8.19 -1.99
CA LEU A 74 12.30 -9.30 -1.22
C LEU A 74 11.18 -10.20 -0.68
N LYS A 75 10.06 -9.61 -0.30
CA LYS A 75 8.89 -10.35 0.21
C LYS A 75 7.97 -10.87 -0.88
N LYS A 76 8.36 -10.72 -2.14
CA LYS A 76 7.57 -11.18 -3.31
C LYS A 76 6.16 -10.60 -3.30
N CYS A 77 6.07 -9.28 -3.18
CA CYS A 77 4.80 -8.56 -3.21
C CYS A 77 4.44 -8.16 -4.63
N ILE A 78 3.16 -8.28 -4.97
CA ILE A 78 2.60 -7.63 -6.14
C ILE A 78 1.74 -6.46 -5.67
N TYR A 79 1.51 -5.49 -6.53
CA TYR A 79 0.73 -4.32 -6.15
C TYR A 79 -0.11 -3.81 -7.31
N GLU A 80 -1.21 -3.14 -6.96
CA GLU A 80 -2.06 -2.41 -7.89
C GLU A 80 -2.29 -1.02 -7.31
N ILE A 81 -2.19 0.01 -8.16
CA ILE A 81 -2.45 1.40 -7.77
C ILE A 81 -3.59 1.91 -8.64
N HIS A 82 -4.65 2.37 -8.00
CA HIS A 82 -5.84 2.89 -8.67
C HIS A 82 -6.06 4.35 -8.29
N ASP A 83 -6.29 5.20 -9.28
CA ASP A 83 -6.69 6.58 -9.04
C ASP A 83 -8.20 6.63 -8.96
N VAL A 84 -8.73 7.14 -7.86
CA VAL A 84 -10.17 7.22 -7.63
C VAL A 84 -10.62 8.67 -7.68
N ASN A 85 -11.89 8.89 -8.03
CA ASN A 85 -12.42 10.23 -8.26
C ASN A 85 -12.95 10.91 -7.00
N ARG A 86 -13.18 10.14 -5.95
CA ARG A 86 -13.82 10.65 -4.73
C ARG A 86 -13.11 10.13 -3.50
N LYS A 87 -13.08 10.99 -2.46
CA LYS A 87 -12.49 10.63 -1.16
C LYS A 87 -13.10 9.35 -0.59
N ARG A 88 -14.40 9.16 -0.76
CA ARG A 88 -15.10 7.98 -0.24
C ARG A 88 -14.68 6.68 -0.90
N ASP A 89 -14.01 6.76 -2.05
CA ASP A 89 -13.56 5.57 -2.80
C ASP A 89 -12.17 5.12 -2.38
N LEU A 90 -11.54 5.82 -1.44
CA LEU A 90 -10.24 5.42 -0.91
C LEU A 90 -10.28 4.11 -0.12
#